data_8f42c697ca593a402051b39676d54fa8
#
_entry.id   8f42c697ca593a402051b39676d54fa8
#
_cell.length_a   1.000
_cell.length_b   1.000
_cell.length_c   1.000
_cell.angle_alpha   90.00
_cell.angle_beta   90.00
_cell.angle_gamma   90.00
#
_symmetry.space_group_name_H-M   'P 1'
#
loop_
_entity.id
_entity.type
_entity.pdbx_description
1 polymer ?
#
loop_
_entity_poly.entity_id
_entity_poly.type
_entity_poly.pdbx_seq_one_letter_code
_entity_poly.pdbx_strand_id
1 'polypeptide(L)'
;MKNKMKVVIIEDEAFAAQRLRKMIQEFNPEIEIVAELESVAESVNWFRTNPNPDLVFLDIHLEDDLSFAIFDKVHVSSAIIFTTAFDEYAIKAFKLKSIDYLLKPIVHEELAAALKKYEELTGFMHNALELQSLYDLIMNKDRKYRERFSIAVGSKIKLLE
;
A
#
# COMPACT_ATOMS: atom_id res chain seq x y z
N MET A 1 -9.25 -18.47 -7.66
CA MET A 1 -10.12 -17.35 -7.21
C MET A 1 -9.27 -16.16 -6.81
N LYS A 2 -9.57 -15.01 -7.37
CA LYS A 2 -8.89 -13.79 -6.96
C LYS A 2 -9.50 -13.28 -5.66
N ASN A 3 -8.68 -13.03 -4.67
CA ASN A 3 -9.12 -12.35 -3.48
C ASN A 3 -9.40 -10.89 -3.82
N LYS A 4 -10.42 -10.32 -3.20
CA LYS A 4 -10.71 -8.89 -3.36
C LYS A 4 -9.57 -8.07 -2.77
N MET A 5 -9.23 -6.97 -3.43
CA MET A 5 -8.27 -6.02 -2.88
C MET A 5 -8.89 -5.36 -1.64
N LYS A 6 -8.17 -5.41 -0.53
CA LYS A 6 -8.62 -4.84 0.74
C LYS A 6 -7.93 -3.51 0.99
N VAL A 7 -8.71 -2.50 1.25
CA VAL A 7 -8.25 -1.12 1.41
C VAL A 7 -8.70 -0.57 2.76
N VAL A 8 -7.82 0.18 3.40
CA VAL A 8 -8.14 0.96 4.59
C VAL A 8 -8.00 2.43 4.24
N ILE A 9 -8.94 3.24 4.69
CA ILE A 9 -8.90 4.69 4.57
C ILE A 9 -8.65 5.28 5.95
N ILE A 10 -7.61 6.11 6.08
CA ILE A 10 -7.30 6.82 7.31
C ILE A 10 -7.41 8.32 7.03
N GLU A 11 -8.49 8.91 7.50
CA GLU A 11 -8.87 10.29 7.23
C GLU A 11 -9.78 10.78 8.35
N ASP A 12 -9.45 11.90 8.99
CA ASP A 12 -10.20 12.43 10.12
C ASP A 12 -11.46 13.20 9.73
N GLU A 13 -11.55 13.67 8.49
CA GLU A 13 -12.76 14.36 8.01
C GLU A 13 -13.72 13.37 7.38
N ALA A 14 -14.89 13.21 7.98
CA ALA A 14 -15.89 12.24 7.53
C ALA A 14 -16.30 12.45 6.08
N PHE A 15 -16.48 13.71 5.67
CA PHE A 15 -16.87 14.02 4.31
C PHE A 15 -15.79 13.62 3.30
N ALA A 16 -14.52 13.92 3.61
CA ALA A 16 -13.40 13.56 2.75
C ALA A 16 -13.24 12.04 2.64
N ALA A 17 -13.41 11.32 3.74
CA ALA A 17 -13.36 9.86 3.75
C ALA A 17 -14.48 9.26 2.88
N GLN A 18 -15.68 9.78 3.02
CA GLN A 18 -16.84 9.32 2.24
C GLN A 18 -16.63 9.55 0.75
N ARG A 19 -16.13 10.73 0.38
CA ARG A 19 -15.84 11.07 -1.01
C ARG A 19 -14.78 10.14 -1.59
N LEU A 20 -13.71 9.90 -0.84
CA LEU A 20 -12.65 9.00 -1.28
C LEU A 20 -13.16 7.58 -1.47
N ARG A 21 -13.95 7.08 -0.52
CA ARG A 21 -14.56 5.76 -0.65
C ARG A 21 -15.38 5.64 -1.91
N LYS A 22 -16.20 6.64 -2.20
CA LYS A 22 -17.03 6.66 -3.40
C LYS A 22 -16.18 6.62 -4.66
N MET A 23 -15.12 7.42 -4.71
CA MET A 23 -14.22 7.46 -5.86
C MET A 23 -13.51 6.12 -6.09
N ILE A 24 -13.07 5.47 -5.01
CA ILE A 24 -12.42 4.15 -5.09
C ILE A 24 -13.40 3.12 -5.64
N GLN A 25 -14.63 3.11 -5.15
CA GLN A 25 -15.66 2.16 -5.57
C GLN A 25 -16.14 2.41 -7.01
N GLU A 26 -16.11 3.65 -7.47
CA GLU A 26 -16.39 3.97 -8.86
C GLU A 26 -15.29 3.47 -9.79
N PHE A 27 -14.03 3.51 -9.31
CA PHE A 27 -12.91 2.98 -10.07
C PHE A 27 -13.00 1.46 -10.21
N ASN A 28 -13.29 0.76 -9.11
CA ASN A 28 -13.45 -0.69 -9.12
C ASN A 28 -14.38 -1.11 -7.99
N PRO A 29 -15.64 -1.49 -8.32
CA PRO A 29 -16.63 -1.88 -7.31
C PRO A 29 -16.24 -3.11 -6.49
N GLU A 30 -15.28 -3.90 -6.96
CA GLU A 30 -14.83 -5.10 -6.24
C GLU A 30 -13.84 -4.81 -5.12
N ILE A 31 -13.31 -3.59 -5.05
CA ILE A 31 -12.44 -3.21 -3.95
C ILE A 31 -13.23 -3.20 -2.65
N GLU A 32 -12.71 -3.89 -1.64
CA GLU A 32 -13.34 -3.95 -0.33
C GLU A 32 -12.68 -2.97 0.62
N ILE A 33 -13.42 -1.99 1.12
CA ILE A 33 -12.93 -1.05 2.12
C ILE A 33 -13.23 -1.65 3.49
N VAL A 34 -12.20 -2.19 4.15
CA VAL A 34 -12.37 -2.97 5.37
C VAL A 34 -12.42 -2.12 6.63
N ALA A 35 -11.94 -0.88 6.58
CA ALA A 35 -12.00 0.04 7.71
C ALA A 35 -11.82 1.47 7.25
N GLU A 36 -12.42 2.40 8.01
CA GLU A 36 -12.20 3.84 7.89
C GLU A 36 -11.83 4.32 9.28
N LEU A 37 -10.61 4.86 9.42
CA LEU A 37 -10.03 5.24 10.69
C LEU A 37 -9.80 6.74 10.72
N GLU A 38 -9.83 7.35 11.90
CA GLU A 38 -9.84 8.81 12.02
C GLU A 38 -8.62 9.39 12.73
N SER A 39 -7.82 8.56 13.41
CA SER A 39 -6.72 9.06 14.21
C SER A 39 -5.53 8.11 14.20
N VAL A 40 -4.38 8.60 14.65
CA VAL A 40 -3.20 7.77 14.86
C VAL A 40 -3.49 6.68 15.88
N ALA A 41 -4.11 7.05 17.02
CA ALA A 41 -4.40 6.10 18.08
C ALA A 41 -5.32 4.97 17.61
N GLU A 42 -6.39 5.31 16.91
CA GLU A 42 -7.31 4.32 16.34
C GLU A 42 -6.62 3.42 15.34
N SER A 43 -5.77 4.01 14.49
CA SER A 43 -5.04 3.27 13.46
C SER A 43 -4.05 2.29 14.08
N VAL A 44 -3.28 2.72 15.06
CA VAL A 44 -2.33 1.84 15.75
C VAL A 44 -3.06 0.64 16.36
N ASN A 45 -4.17 0.89 17.04
CA ASN A 45 -4.97 -0.17 17.64
C ASN A 45 -5.50 -1.14 16.57
N TRP A 46 -5.99 -0.60 15.46
CA TRP A 46 -6.52 -1.42 14.38
C TRP A 46 -5.45 -2.33 13.77
N PHE A 47 -4.25 -1.80 13.48
CA PHE A 47 -3.17 -2.59 12.90
C PHE A 47 -2.61 -3.64 13.86
N ARG A 48 -2.77 -3.43 15.18
CA ARG A 48 -2.37 -4.43 16.17
C ARG A 48 -3.33 -5.61 16.25
N THR A 49 -4.59 -5.40 15.90
CA THR A 49 -5.66 -6.39 16.10
C THR A 49 -6.21 -6.96 14.80
N ASN A 50 -5.74 -6.49 13.65
CA ASN A 50 -6.23 -6.93 12.34
C ASN A 50 -5.07 -7.20 11.40
N PRO A 51 -5.25 -8.08 10.41
CA PRO A 51 -4.22 -8.29 9.38
C PRO A 51 -4.07 -7.02 8.53
N ASN A 52 -2.86 -6.81 8.00
CA ASN A 52 -2.61 -5.68 7.12
C ASN A 52 -3.45 -5.77 5.84
N PRO A 53 -4.09 -4.68 5.43
CA PRO A 53 -4.77 -4.63 4.14
C PRO A 53 -3.75 -4.59 3.00
N ASP A 54 -4.23 -4.69 1.78
CA ASP A 54 -3.36 -4.58 0.61
C ASP A 54 -2.86 -3.15 0.41
N LEU A 55 -3.73 -2.17 0.64
CA LEU A 55 -3.45 -0.77 0.38
C LEU A 55 -4.08 0.12 1.44
N VAL A 56 -3.36 1.18 1.82
CA VAL A 56 -3.86 2.18 2.77
C VAL A 56 -3.81 3.55 2.12
N PHE A 57 -4.95 4.24 2.12
CA PHE A 57 -5.00 5.68 1.83
C PHE A 57 -4.87 6.41 3.15
N LEU A 58 -3.85 7.22 3.28
CA LEU A 58 -3.43 7.77 4.57
C LEU A 58 -3.27 9.28 4.49
N ASP A 59 -4.16 10.02 5.15
CA ASP A 59 -3.99 11.47 5.29
C ASP A 59 -2.81 11.74 6.22
N ILE A 60 -2.00 12.71 5.87
CA ILE A 60 -0.82 13.05 6.65
C ILE A 60 -1.18 13.74 7.96
N HIS A 61 -2.15 14.68 7.93
CA HIS A 61 -2.59 15.38 9.13
C HIS A 61 -3.85 14.73 9.70
N LEU A 62 -3.71 14.10 10.86
CA LEU A 62 -4.83 13.55 11.59
C LEU A 62 -5.09 14.40 12.84
N GLU A 63 -6.25 14.24 13.47
CA GLU A 63 -6.64 15.10 14.58
C GLU A 63 -5.70 15.05 15.79
N ASP A 64 -5.06 13.90 16.02
CA ASP A 64 -4.18 13.71 17.18
C ASP A 64 -2.70 13.88 16.87
N ASP A 65 -2.25 13.65 15.64
CA ASP A 65 -0.84 13.77 15.27
C ASP A 65 -0.67 13.64 13.76
N LEU A 66 0.55 13.81 13.29
CA LEU A 66 0.91 13.44 11.92
C LEU A 66 0.86 11.92 11.80
N SER A 67 0.32 11.43 10.68
CA SER A 67 0.13 10.00 10.48
C SER A 67 1.44 9.21 10.44
N PHE A 68 2.58 9.86 10.20
CA PHE A 68 3.89 9.22 10.25
C PHE A 68 4.15 8.55 11.61
N ALA A 69 3.51 9.05 12.69
CA ALA A 69 3.64 8.45 14.02
C ALA A 69 3.11 7.02 14.08
N ILE A 70 2.23 6.63 13.17
CA ILE A 70 1.72 5.25 13.11
C ILE A 70 2.88 4.27 12.90
N PHE A 71 3.78 4.60 11.99
CA PHE A 71 4.90 3.73 11.61
C PHE A 71 5.93 3.57 12.72
N ASP A 72 5.96 4.50 13.68
CA ASP A 72 6.83 4.41 14.85
C ASP A 72 6.28 3.45 15.91
N LYS A 73 4.99 3.19 15.88
CA LYS A 73 4.29 2.43 16.92
C LYS A 73 3.86 1.04 16.51
N VAL A 74 3.68 0.80 15.21
CA VAL A 74 3.20 -0.48 14.69
C VAL A 74 3.79 -0.73 13.31
N HIS A 75 4.02 -2.00 13.00
CA HIS A 75 4.50 -2.39 11.68
C HIS A 75 3.34 -2.40 10.67
N VAL A 76 3.51 -1.65 9.59
CA VAL A 76 2.53 -1.60 8.50
C VAL A 76 3.23 -2.10 7.24
N SER A 77 2.82 -3.26 6.76
CA SER A 77 3.40 -3.88 5.55
C SER A 77 2.60 -3.55 4.29
N SER A 78 1.48 -2.87 4.44
CA SER A 78 0.62 -2.48 3.32
C SER A 78 1.29 -1.46 2.42
N ALA A 79 0.90 -1.42 1.15
CA ALA A 79 1.24 -0.32 0.27
C ALA A 79 0.52 0.94 0.76
N ILE A 80 1.15 2.11 0.60
CA ILE A 80 0.63 3.38 1.10
C ILE A 80 0.46 4.37 -0.03
N ILE A 81 -0.70 5.01 -0.09
CA ILE A 81 -0.92 6.20 -0.90
C ILE A 81 -1.26 7.32 0.07
N PHE A 82 -0.37 8.30 0.17
CA PHE A 82 -0.61 9.44 1.05
C PHE A 82 -1.59 10.44 0.41
N THR A 83 -2.45 11.02 1.23
CA THR A 83 -3.31 12.12 0.82
C THR A 83 -3.08 13.30 1.74
N THR A 84 -3.11 14.52 1.23
CA THR A 84 -2.93 15.70 2.06
C THR A 84 -3.29 16.97 1.30
N ALA A 85 -3.56 18.05 2.03
CA ALA A 85 -3.72 19.38 1.48
C ALA A 85 -2.37 20.10 1.28
N PHE A 86 -1.26 19.51 1.73
CA PHE A 86 0.06 20.16 1.77
C PHE A 86 1.10 19.35 1.02
N ASP A 87 1.84 19.98 0.12
CA ASP A 87 2.88 19.31 -0.68
C ASP A 87 4.23 19.23 0.05
N GLU A 88 4.40 19.91 1.18
CA GLU A 88 5.67 19.97 1.91
C GLU A 88 6.12 18.62 2.46
N TYR A 89 5.22 17.65 2.55
CA TYR A 89 5.53 16.30 3.07
C TYR A 89 5.89 15.29 1.99
N ALA A 90 5.93 15.69 0.72
CA ALA A 90 6.19 14.77 -0.39
C ALA A 90 7.52 14.01 -0.23
N ILE A 91 8.58 14.70 0.21
CA ILE A 91 9.89 14.08 0.39
C ILE A 91 9.86 13.02 1.48
N LYS A 92 9.17 13.31 2.61
CA LYS A 92 9.07 12.35 3.72
C LYS A 92 8.23 11.13 3.31
N ALA A 93 7.14 11.36 2.59
CA ALA A 93 6.32 10.27 2.06
C ALA A 93 7.14 9.38 1.13
N PHE A 94 7.95 9.98 0.27
CA PHE A 94 8.83 9.25 -0.64
C PHE A 94 9.84 8.40 0.13
N LYS A 95 10.41 8.93 1.20
CA LYS A 95 11.36 8.18 2.04
C LYS A 95 10.72 6.97 2.73
N LEU A 96 9.41 7.01 2.96
CA LEU A 96 8.67 5.88 3.53
C LEU A 96 8.23 4.87 2.45
N LYS A 97 8.71 5.05 1.23
CA LYS A 97 8.43 4.15 0.10
C LYS A 97 6.95 4.01 -0.20
N SER A 98 6.23 5.13 -0.11
CA SER A 98 4.83 5.16 -0.53
C SER A 98 4.73 4.94 -2.03
N ILE A 99 3.60 4.41 -2.48
CA ILE A 99 3.36 4.22 -3.90
C ILE A 99 3.10 5.55 -4.58
N ASP A 100 2.35 6.42 -3.93
CA ASP A 100 2.01 7.70 -4.51
C ASP A 100 1.65 8.71 -3.41
N TYR A 101 1.45 9.94 -3.84
CA TYR A 101 1.19 11.08 -2.98
C TYR A 101 0.19 11.96 -3.68
N LEU A 102 -1.04 12.04 -3.15
CA LEU A 102 -2.14 12.77 -3.77
C LEU A 102 -2.44 14.05 -3.00
N LEU A 103 -2.48 15.17 -3.70
CA LEU A 103 -2.88 16.44 -3.11
C LEU A 103 -4.40 16.58 -3.15
N LYS A 104 -4.96 17.13 -2.08
CA LYS A 104 -6.40 17.45 -2.01
C LYS A 104 -6.66 18.80 -2.72
N PRO A 105 -7.78 18.94 -3.38
CA PRO A 105 -8.84 17.95 -3.59
C PRO A 105 -8.39 16.85 -4.55
N ILE A 106 -8.70 15.61 -4.20
CA ILE A 106 -8.29 14.46 -5.02
C ILE A 106 -9.09 14.44 -6.31
N VAL A 107 -8.38 14.31 -7.43
CA VAL A 107 -8.96 14.28 -8.77
C VAL A 107 -9.08 12.83 -9.22
N HIS A 108 -10.19 12.49 -9.90
CA HIS A 108 -10.45 11.12 -10.36
C HIS A 108 -9.30 10.53 -11.17
N GLU A 109 -8.75 11.31 -12.10
CA GLU A 109 -7.64 10.85 -12.96
C GLU A 109 -6.39 10.52 -12.15
N GLU A 110 -6.09 11.33 -11.13
CA GLU A 110 -4.92 11.11 -10.27
C GLU A 110 -5.12 9.88 -9.39
N LEU A 111 -6.32 9.71 -8.85
CA LEU A 111 -6.65 8.52 -8.06
C LEU A 111 -6.57 7.27 -8.92
N ALA A 112 -7.13 7.30 -10.12
CA ALA A 112 -7.08 6.17 -11.04
C ALA A 112 -5.64 5.81 -11.40
N ALA A 113 -4.80 6.82 -11.65
CA ALA A 113 -3.38 6.60 -11.96
C ALA A 113 -2.65 5.95 -10.78
N ALA A 114 -2.93 6.39 -9.56
CA ALA A 114 -2.33 5.82 -8.35
C ALA A 114 -2.75 4.35 -8.15
N LEU A 115 -4.01 4.05 -8.36
CA LEU A 115 -4.52 2.68 -8.25
C LEU A 115 -3.95 1.77 -9.33
N LYS A 116 -3.82 2.27 -10.56
CA LYS A 116 -3.18 1.52 -11.63
C LYS A 116 -1.70 1.25 -11.32
N LYS A 117 -1.02 2.23 -10.77
CA LYS A 117 0.37 2.07 -10.35
C LYS A 117 0.50 0.97 -9.31
N TYR A 118 -0.42 0.91 -8.35
CA TYR A 118 -0.45 -0.18 -7.37
C TYR A 118 -0.64 -1.53 -8.04
N GLU A 119 -1.59 -1.63 -8.96
CA GLU A 119 -1.86 -2.88 -9.68
C GLU A 119 -0.65 -3.35 -10.48
N GLU A 120 0.05 -2.44 -11.14
CA GLU A 120 1.24 -2.75 -11.91
C GLU A 120 2.38 -3.24 -11.02
N LEU A 121 2.62 -2.58 -9.90
CA LEU A 121 3.65 -2.99 -8.96
C LEU A 121 3.34 -4.36 -8.34
N THR A 122 2.09 -4.60 -7.99
CA THR A 122 1.65 -5.88 -7.45
C THR A 122 1.81 -6.98 -8.49
N GLY A 123 1.40 -6.72 -9.72
CA GLY A 123 1.56 -7.66 -10.82
C GLY A 123 3.03 -7.99 -11.11
N PHE A 124 3.90 -6.98 -11.07
CA PHE A 124 5.33 -7.18 -11.28
C PHE A 124 5.91 -8.09 -10.19
N MET A 125 5.60 -7.83 -8.94
CA MET A 125 6.09 -8.65 -7.82
C MET A 125 5.58 -10.09 -7.91
N HIS A 126 4.32 -10.26 -8.27
CA HIS A 126 3.73 -11.58 -8.46
C HIS A 126 4.44 -12.36 -9.56
N ASN A 127 4.70 -11.72 -10.69
CA ASN A 127 5.41 -12.33 -11.81
C ASN A 127 6.84 -12.72 -11.43
N ALA A 128 7.53 -11.90 -10.64
CA ALA A 128 8.88 -12.22 -10.17
C ALA A 128 8.87 -13.46 -9.29
N LEU A 129 7.89 -13.59 -8.40
CA LEU A 129 7.75 -14.76 -7.54
C LEU A 129 7.41 -16.02 -8.34
N GLU A 130 6.56 -15.91 -9.35
CA GLU A 130 6.23 -17.01 -10.23
C GLU A 130 7.45 -17.50 -11.00
N LEU A 131 8.25 -16.57 -11.52
CA LEU A 131 9.48 -16.91 -12.23
C LEU A 131 10.49 -17.60 -11.33
N GLN A 132 10.59 -17.16 -10.07
CA GLN A 132 11.45 -17.80 -9.08
C GLN A 132 10.99 -19.22 -8.80
N SER A 133 9.70 -19.43 -8.61
CA SER A 133 9.13 -20.74 -8.37
C SER A 133 9.38 -21.70 -9.53
N LEU A 134 9.21 -21.20 -10.76
CA LEU A 134 9.48 -22.00 -11.95
C LEU A 134 10.95 -22.36 -12.06
N TYR A 135 11.83 -21.38 -11.80
CA TYR A 135 13.26 -21.62 -11.83
C TYR A 135 13.68 -22.67 -10.79
N ASP A 136 13.12 -22.58 -9.57
CA ASP A 136 13.39 -23.56 -8.52
C ASP A 136 12.97 -24.98 -8.92
N LEU A 137 11.85 -25.13 -9.63
CA LEU A 137 11.40 -26.43 -10.13
C LEU A 137 12.37 -26.99 -11.15
N ILE A 138 12.86 -26.14 -12.06
CA ILE A 138 13.81 -26.55 -13.11
C ILE A 138 15.16 -26.93 -12.50
N MET A 139 15.60 -26.19 -11.49
CA MET A 139 16.90 -26.35 -10.85
C MET A 139 16.85 -27.19 -9.59
N ASN A 140 15.81 -27.97 -9.41
CA ASN A 140 15.59 -28.76 -8.21
C ASN A 140 16.73 -29.73 -7.87
N LYS A 141 17.51 -30.14 -8.87
CA LYS A 141 18.64 -31.05 -8.69
C LYS A 141 19.94 -30.34 -8.31
N ASP A 142 20.00 -29.00 -8.39
CA ASP A 142 21.22 -28.22 -8.10
C ASP A 142 20.93 -27.12 -7.08
N ARG A 143 21.23 -27.43 -5.82
CA ARG A 143 21.00 -26.51 -4.71
C ARG A 143 21.76 -25.20 -4.83
N LYS A 144 22.98 -25.22 -5.41
CA LYS A 144 23.79 -24.01 -5.55
C LYS A 144 23.10 -22.98 -6.45
N TYR A 145 22.58 -23.41 -7.57
CA TYR A 145 21.88 -22.52 -8.48
C TYR A 145 20.62 -21.97 -7.85
N ARG A 146 19.88 -22.80 -7.17
CA ARG A 146 18.64 -22.38 -6.49
C ARG A 146 18.90 -21.33 -5.43
N GLU A 147 19.91 -21.52 -4.61
CA GLU A 147 20.27 -20.57 -3.56
C GLU A 147 20.72 -19.23 -4.14
N ARG A 148 21.57 -19.25 -5.17
CA ARG A 148 22.02 -18.04 -5.84
C ARG A 148 20.88 -17.27 -6.47
N PHE A 149 19.98 -17.97 -7.11
CA PHE A 149 18.83 -17.34 -7.75
C PHE A 149 17.91 -16.69 -6.71
N SER A 150 17.64 -17.38 -5.64
CA SER A 150 16.79 -16.86 -4.56
C SER A 150 17.37 -15.58 -3.95
N ILE A 151 18.68 -15.54 -3.71
CA ILE A 151 19.36 -14.36 -3.19
C ILE A 151 19.24 -13.19 -4.17
N ALA A 152 19.50 -13.42 -5.45
CA ALA A 152 19.42 -12.38 -6.47
C ALA A 152 18.01 -11.80 -6.61
N VAL A 153 16.99 -12.65 -6.64
CA VAL A 153 15.60 -12.22 -6.73
C VAL A 153 15.18 -11.48 -5.47
N GLY A 154 15.58 -11.97 -4.30
CA GLY A 154 15.30 -11.31 -3.04
C GLY A 154 15.88 -9.90 -2.98
N SER A 155 17.12 -9.72 -3.45
CA SER A 155 17.76 -8.40 -3.51
C SER A 155 17.01 -7.44 -4.43
N LYS A 156 16.57 -7.92 -5.59
CA LYS A 156 15.79 -7.09 -6.54
C LYS A 156 14.45 -6.67 -5.95
N ILE A 157 13.78 -7.58 -5.28
CA ILE A 157 12.49 -7.28 -4.63
C ILE A 157 12.68 -6.23 -3.54
N LYS A 158 13.73 -6.33 -2.75
CA LYS A 158 14.05 -5.34 -1.71
C LYS A 158 14.31 -3.95 -2.30
N LEU A 159 14.92 -3.87 -3.46
CA LEU A 159 15.17 -2.59 -4.12
C LEU A 159 13.88 -1.94 -4.63
N LEU A 160 12.87 -2.74 -4.94
CA LEU A 160 11.58 -2.25 -5.42
C LEU A 160 10.66 -1.80 -4.28
N GLU A 161 10.91 -2.26 -3.06
CA GLU A 161 10.17 -1.82 -1.88
C GLU A 161 10.53 -0.37 -1.54
#